data_c9db1088f01e0ed1f1ad15f8dd68daea
#
_entry.id   c9db1088f01e0ed1f1ad15f8dd68daea
#
_cell.length_a   1.000
_cell.length_b   1.000
_cell.length_c   1.000
_cell.angle_alpha   90.00
_cell.angle_beta   90.00
_cell.angle_gamma   90.00
#
_symmetry.space_group_name_H-M   'P 1'
#
loop_
_entity.id
_entity.type
_entity.pdbx_description
1 polymer ?
#
loop_
_entity_poly.entity_id
_entity_poly.type
_entity_poly.pdbx_seq_one_letter_code
_entity_poly.pdbx_strand_id
1 'polypeptide(L)'
;MVKRIVTVFGGSGFVGRHLVRHLAADGATVRIAVRDPEDARYLKIMGEVGQIVPFAADIRNETTLAAAVDGAESVVNLVGILSEWRAQNFANVHTQGAANVAKAAAAADVARLVQISAIGANEKSGARYAQTKAAGEAAIYAEFPNATIIRPSVIFGPEDHFFNFFAGLARFTWVMPVFGCPVIPILKWFTDDAILNIDFYGDGGTKFQPVYVDDVAAAIVSALAAEDAPGKTYELGGPSVYSSVDIMRMLTKIIGRKRLLVPIPFWYLAIWGWLLQKIPAPLLTYDQVKQLEADNVVSEGAKTLADLGVMATPAEAILPGYLSRFKKVGHEAASST
;
A
#
# COMPACT_ATOMS: atom_id res chain seq x y z
N MET A 1 18.10 -5.36 -30.98
CA MET A 1 16.90 -5.55 -30.15
C MET A 1 16.42 -4.18 -29.72
N VAL A 2 15.18 -3.82 -30.00
CA VAL A 2 14.55 -2.60 -29.48
C VAL A 2 14.45 -2.80 -27.96
N LYS A 3 15.08 -1.94 -27.16
CA LYS A 3 15.01 -2.05 -25.69
C LYS A 3 13.57 -1.68 -25.27
N ARG A 4 12.85 -2.57 -24.60
CA ARG A 4 11.55 -2.31 -23.99
C ARG A 4 11.70 -1.21 -22.94
N ILE A 5 11.11 -0.04 -23.18
CA ILE A 5 11.13 1.08 -22.24
C ILE A 5 9.85 1.06 -21.41
N VAL A 6 10.00 1.04 -20.09
CA VAL A 6 8.90 1.15 -19.13
C VAL A 6 9.07 2.44 -18.32
N THR A 7 8.11 3.35 -18.41
CA THR A 7 8.09 4.57 -17.60
C THR A 7 7.32 4.32 -16.31
N VAL A 8 7.97 4.55 -15.15
CA VAL A 8 7.39 4.34 -13.82
C VAL A 8 7.29 5.68 -13.10
N PHE A 9 6.07 6.20 -12.99
CA PHE A 9 5.79 7.37 -12.14
C PHE A 9 5.76 6.94 -10.67
N GLY A 10 6.51 7.65 -9.82
CA GLY A 10 6.66 7.29 -8.40
C GLY A 10 7.61 6.11 -8.15
N GLY A 11 8.53 5.83 -9.10
CA GLY A 11 9.47 4.71 -9.00
C GLY A 11 10.46 4.78 -7.83
N SER A 12 10.70 5.96 -7.24
CA SER A 12 11.54 6.10 -6.02
C SER A 12 10.77 5.80 -4.71
N GLY A 13 9.45 5.59 -4.78
CA GLY A 13 8.62 5.27 -3.63
C GLY A 13 8.78 3.84 -3.12
N PHE A 14 7.97 3.48 -2.11
CA PHE A 14 8.02 2.16 -1.46
C PHE A 14 7.78 1.01 -2.46
N VAL A 15 6.65 0.98 -3.16
CA VAL A 15 6.37 -0.05 -4.18
C VAL A 15 7.31 0.13 -5.39
N GLY A 16 7.60 1.38 -5.75
CA GLY A 16 8.36 1.72 -6.95
C GLY A 16 9.77 1.13 -6.96
N ARG A 17 10.51 1.16 -5.85
CA ARG A 17 11.87 0.59 -5.77
C ARG A 17 11.91 -0.92 -6.01
N HIS A 18 10.90 -1.63 -5.52
CA HIS A 18 10.75 -3.06 -5.76
C HIS A 18 10.39 -3.33 -7.22
N LEU A 19 9.45 -2.56 -7.77
CA LEU A 19 9.08 -2.68 -9.18
C LEU A 19 10.25 -2.38 -10.12
N VAL A 20 11.03 -1.33 -9.87
CA VAL A 20 12.22 -0.99 -10.67
C VAL A 20 13.20 -2.14 -10.71
N ARG A 21 13.44 -2.81 -9.57
CA ARG A 21 14.31 -3.99 -9.50
C ARG A 21 13.78 -5.15 -10.36
N HIS A 22 12.48 -5.45 -10.26
CA HIS A 22 11.85 -6.52 -11.06
C HIS A 22 11.91 -6.21 -12.56
N LEU A 23 11.58 -4.99 -12.97
CA LEU A 23 11.63 -4.57 -14.38
C LEU A 23 13.06 -4.60 -14.94
N ALA A 24 14.06 -4.18 -14.14
CA ALA A 24 15.45 -4.24 -14.54
C ALA A 24 15.93 -5.69 -14.70
N ALA A 25 15.57 -6.58 -13.78
CA ALA A 25 15.87 -8.01 -13.86
C ALA A 25 15.20 -8.67 -15.08
N ASP A 26 14.04 -8.19 -15.50
CA ASP A 26 13.31 -8.62 -16.71
C ASP A 26 13.86 -7.97 -18.01
N GLY A 27 14.98 -7.27 -17.93
CA GLY A 27 15.68 -6.69 -19.08
C GLY A 27 15.10 -5.39 -19.64
N ALA A 28 14.09 -4.79 -18.98
CA ALA A 28 13.52 -3.52 -19.40
C ALA A 28 14.49 -2.35 -19.12
N THR A 29 14.48 -1.33 -19.99
CA THR A 29 14.98 -0.02 -19.64
C THR A 29 13.92 0.72 -18.85
N VAL A 30 14.24 1.10 -17.61
CA VAL A 30 13.29 1.73 -16.69
C VAL A 30 13.52 3.23 -16.61
N ARG A 31 12.55 4.02 -17.09
CA ARG A 31 12.52 5.46 -16.91
C ARG A 31 11.76 5.77 -15.62
N ILE A 32 12.44 6.30 -14.62
CA ILE A 32 11.84 6.64 -13.33
C ILE A 32 11.39 8.09 -13.37
N ALA A 33 10.09 8.32 -13.56
CA ALA A 33 9.51 9.64 -13.59
C ALA A 33 9.22 10.14 -12.17
N VAL A 34 9.99 11.12 -11.72
CA VAL A 34 9.94 11.71 -10.36
C VAL A 34 10.12 13.22 -10.44
N ARG A 35 9.66 13.94 -9.40
CA ARG A 35 9.78 15.41 -9.35
C ARG A 35 11.22 15.88 -9.28
N ASP A 36 12.03 15.21 -8.48
CA ASP A 36 13.46 15.43 -8.39
C ASP A 36 14.20 14.13 -8.77
N PRO A 37 14.91 14.10 -9.92
CA PRO A 37 15.69 12.95 -10.35
C PRO A 37 16.79 12.53 -9.38
N GLU A 38 17.31 13.45 -8.55
CA GLU A 38 18.33 13.15 -7.55
C GLU A 38 17.80 12.16 -6.50
N ASP A 39 16.52 12.28 -6.11
CA ASP A 39 15.84 11.37 -5.17
C ASP A 39 15.73 9.93 -5.68
N ALA A 40 15.98 9.69 -6.99
CA ALA A 40 15.94 8.36 -7.60
C ALA A 40 17.32 7.81 -7.98
N ARG A 41 18.43 8.56 -7.77
CA ARG A 41 19.78 8.15 -8.16
C ARG A 41 20.23 6.82 -7.53
N TYR A 42 19.85 6.57 -6.30
CA TYR A 42 20.19 5.35 -5.59
C TYR A 42 19.67 4.07 -6.27
N LEU A 43 18.63 4.19 -7.11
CA LEU A 43 18.06 3.07 -7.86
C LEU A 43 18.94 2.59 -9.02
N LYS A 44 19.86 3.43 -9.52
CA LYS A 44 20.73 3.08 -10.65
C LYS A 44 21.59 1.82 -10.41
N ILE A 45 21.89 1.51 -9.14
CA ILE A 45 22.65 0.31 -8.77
C ILE A 45 21.83 -0.99 -8.88
N MET A 46 20.50 -0.89 -9.11
CA MET A 46 19.62 -2.07 -9.21
C MET A 46 19.58 -2.68 -10.63
N GLY A 47 20.28 -2.09 -11.59
CA GLY A 47 20.36 -2.58 -12.96
C GLY A 47 21.71 -2.29 -13.61
N GLU A 48 21.84 -2.60 -14.89
CA GLU A 48 23.03 -2.33 -15.67
C GLU A 48 23.22 -0.84 -15.97
N VAL A 49 24.41 -0.47 -16.45
CA VAL A 49 24.72 0.92 -16.82
C VAL A 49 23.77 1.41 -17.93
N GLY A 50 23.06 2.51 -17.65
CA GLY A 50 22.09 3.09 -18.58
C GLY A 50 20.71 2.39 -18.62
N GLN A 51 20.51 1.34 -17.85
CA GLN A 51 19.22 0.62 -17.80
C GLN A 51 18.18 1.37 -16.96
N ILE A 52 18.59 2.03 -15.88
CA ILE A 52 17.72 2.79 -14.98
C ILE A 52 18.00 4.27 -15.12
N VAL A 53 16.99 5.02 -15.60
CA VAL A 53 17.12 6.43 -15.97
C VAL A 53 16.14 7.29 -15.17
N PRO A 54 16.62 8.01 -14.14
CA PRO A 54 15.81 9.03 -13.48
C PRO A 54 15.43 10.15 -14.45
N PHE A 55 14.15 10.57 -14.41
CA PHE A 55 13.60 11.56 -15.32
C PHE A 55 12.72 12.56 -14.55
N ALA A 56 12.87 13.85 -14.82
CA ALA A 56 12.08 14.89 -14.15
C ALA A 56 10.65 14.95 -14.72
N ALA A 57 9.65 14.62 -13.91
CA ALA A 57 8.25 14.75 -14.26
C ALA A 57 7.36 14.91 -13.04
N ASP A 58 6.31 15.72 -13.14
CA ASP A 58 5.26 15.88 -12.12
C ASP A 58 3.91 15.56 -12.77
N ILE A 59 3.19 14.57 -12.22
CA ILE A 59 1.89 14.15 -12.77
C ILE A 59 0.83 15.25 -12.73
N ARG A 60 1.03 16.31 -11.96
CA ARG A 60 0.17 17.50 -11.90
C ARG A 60 0.49 18.52 -13.01
N ASN A 61 1.59 18.35 -13.73
CA ASN A 61 2.03 19.23 -14.80
C ASN A 61 2.11 18.46 -16.12
N GLU A 62 1.07 18.61 -16.96
CA GLU A 62 0.92 17.91 -18.24
C GLU A 62 2.13 18.11 -19.17
N THR A 63 2.79 19.29 -19.12
CA THR A 63 3.91 19.59 -20.02
C THR A 63 5.13 18.71 -19.79
N THR A 64 5.29 18.15 -18.57
CA THR A 64 6.41 17.27 -18.23
C THR A 64 6.16 15.80 -18.59
N LEU A 65 4.89 15.44 -18.85
CA LEU A 65 4.48 14.05 -19.02
C LEU A 65 4.76 13.54 -20.43
N ALA A 66 4.53 14.35 -21.46
CA ALA A 66 4.77 13.94 -22.83
C ALA A 66 6.20 13.40 -23.05
N ALA A 67 7.21 14.13 -22.58
CA ALA A 67 8.60 13.69 -22.66
C ALA A 67 8.90 12.47 -21.77
N ALA A 68 8.18 12.32 -20.65
CA ALA A 68 8.35 11.19 -19.75
C ALA A 68 7.82 9.87 -20.36
N VAL A 69 6.78 9.92 -21.18
CA VAL A 69 6.18 8.72 -21.81
C VAL A 69 6.64 8.51 -23.25
N ASP A 70 7.36 9.46 -23.85
CA ASP A 70 7.84 9.37 -25.24
C ASP A 70 8.66 8.09 -25.46
N GLY A 71 8.25 7.30 -26.48
CA GLY A 71 8.88 6.03 -26.83
C GLY A 71 8.74 4.92 -25.75
N ALA A 72 7.93 5.12 -24.72
CA ALA A 72 7.66 4.08 -23.75
C ALA A 72 6.69 3.03 -24.31
N GLU A 73 7.02 1.75 -24.19
CA GLU A 73 6.12 0.64 -24.49
C GLU A 73 5.02 0.52 -23.43
N SER A 74 5.39 0.75 -22.18
CA SER A 74 4.49 0.61 -21.05
C SER A 74 4.68 1.73 -20.03
N VAL A 75 3.59 2.09 -19.36
CA VAL A 75 3.57 3.09 -18.28
C VAL A 75 2.98 2.48 -17.02
N VAL A 76 3.62 2.74 -15.88
CA VAL A 76 3.10 2.37 -14.56
C VAL A 76 2.99 3.63 -13.71
N ASN A 77 1.81 3.90 -13.17
CA ASN A 77 1.60 5.01 -12.25
C ASN A 77 1.40 4.50 -10.81
N LEU A 78 2.42 4.73 -9.98
CA LEU A 78 2.42 4.38 -8.55
C LEU A 78 2.22 5.60 -7.65
N VAL A 79 2.02 6.79 -8.25
CA VAL A 79 1.94 8.03 -7.47
C VAL A 79 0.65 8.06 -6.65
N GLY A 80 0.81 8.28 -5.36
CA GLY A 80 -0.29 8.44 -4.42
C GLY A 80 0.21 9.11 -3.14
N ILE A 81 -0.72 9.67 -2.38
CA ILE A 81 -0.47 10.28 -1.07
C ILE A 81 -1.44 9.70 -0.05
N LEU A 82 -1.01 9.61 1.21
CA LEU A 82 -1.83 9.10 2.33
C LEU A 82 -2.40 10.23 3.21
N SER A 83 -1.94 11.45 2.99
CA SER A 83 -2.41 12.65 3.69
C SER A 83 -2.28 13.88 2.80
N GLU A 84 -3.14 14.85 3.01
CA GLU A 84 -3.11 16.12 2.26
C GLU A 84 -2.21 17.13 2.99
N TRP A 85 -1.39 17.86 2.22
CA TRP A 85 -0.59 18.96 2.74
C TRP A 85 -0.36 20.04 1.68
N ARG A 86 -0.79 21.27 1.93
CA ARG A 86 -0.68 22.43 1.01
C ARG A 86 -1.26 22.13 -0.38
N ALA A 87 -0.45 22.28 -1.43
CA ALA A 87 -0.84 22.01 -2.81
C ALA A 87 -0.97 20.51 -3.17
N GLN A 88 -0.50 19.61 -2.31
CA GLN A 88 -0.68 18.16 -2.47
C GLN A 88 -1.99 17.76 -1.80
N ASN A 89 -3.06 17.71 -2.55
CA ASN A 89 -4.35 17.20 -2.13
C ASN A 89 -4.73 15.94 -2.90
N PHE A 90 -5.65 15.18 -2.38
CA PHE A 90 -6.09 13.91 -2.98
C PHE A 90 -6.62 14.09 -4.40
N ALA A 91 -7.45 15.13 -4.65
CA ALA A 91 -8.02 15.37 -5.98
C ALA A 91 -6.95 15.65 -7.05
N ASN A 92 -5.95 16.48 -6.71
CA ASN A 92 -4.88 16.84 -7.64
C ASN A 92 -3.95 15.68 -7.96
N VAL A 93 -3.76 14.75 -7.00
CA VAL A 93 -2.82 13.62 -7.18
C VAL A 93 -3.54 12.37 -7.66
N HIS A 94 -4.62 11.95 -6.98
CA HIS A 94 -5.28 10.68 -7.28
C HIS A 94 -6.21 10.75 -8.48
N THR A 95 -6.86 11.92 -8.72
CA THR A 95 -7.80 12.07 -9.82
C THR A 95 -7.14 12.77 -11.00
N GLN A 96 -6.79 14.06 -10.88
CA GLN A 96 -6.26 14.83 -12.01
C GLN A 96 -4.89 14.30 -12.47
N GLY A 97 -3.98 14.02 -11.53
CA GLY A 97 -2.65 13.48 -11.86
C GLY A 97 -2.71 12.13 -12.56
N ALA A 98 -3.64 11.26 -12.14
CA ALA A 98 -3.85 9.96 -12.77
C ALA A 98 -4.44 10.13 -14.20
N ALA A 99 -5.42 11.02 -14.36
CA ALA A 99 -5.98 11.37 -15.68
C ALA A 99 -4.89 11.93 -16.62
N ASN A 100 -4.05 12.84 -16.13
CA ASN A 100 -2.97 13.42 -16.93
C ASN A 100 -1.98 12.35 -17.43
N VAL A 101 -1.61 11.39 -16.57
CA VAL A 101 -0.73 10.27 -16.97
C VAL A 101 -1.41 9.41 -18.03
N ALA A 102 -2.70 9.07 -17.84
CA ALA A 102 -3.45 8.26 -18.81
C ALA A 102 -3.59 8.97 -20.17
N LYS A 103 -3.91 10.25 -20.17
CA LYS A 103 -3.98 11.10 -21.37
C LYS A 103 -2.62 11.16 -22.10
N ALA A 104 -1.53 11.37 -21.38
CA ALA A 104 -0.19 11.39 -21.97
C ALA A 104 0.20 10.02 -22.54
N ALA A 105 -0.12 8.93 -21.86
CA ALA A 105 0.11 7.57 -22.32
C ALA A 105 -0.68 7.26 -23.59
N ALA A 106 -1.97 7.65 -23.65
CA ALA A 106 -2.80 7.50 -24.83
C ALA A 106 -2.26 8.32 -26.03
N ALA A 107 -1.85 9.56 -25.81
CA ALA A 107 -1.29 10.41 -26.84
C ALA A 107 0.05 9.93 -27.41
N ALA A 108 0.79 9.13 -26.64
CA ALA A 108 2.08 8.53 -27.04
C ALA A 108 1.94 7.09 -27.54
N ASP A 109 0.72 6.62 -27.82
CA ASP A 109 0.41 5.24 -28.28
C ASP A 109 1.05 4.16 -27.39
N VAL A 110 1.09 4.38 -26.07
CA VAL A 110 1.61 3.41 -25.10
C VAL A 110 0.75 2.15 -25.13
N ALA A 111 1.38 1.00 -25.27
CA ALA A 111 0.65 -0.28 -25.40
C ALA A 111 -0.03 -0.73 -24.09
N ARG A 112 0.56 -0.43 -22.93
CA ARG A 112 0.12 -0.90 -21.61
C ARG A 112 0.19 0.21 -20.56
N LEU A 113 -0.89 0.41 -19.83
CA LEU A 113 -0.94 1.31 -18.66
C LEU A 113 -1.40 0.51 -17.42
N VAL A 114 -0.59 0.54 -16.37
CA VAL A 114 -0.96 -0.01 -15.06
C VAL A 114 -1.05 1.11 -14.03
N GLN A 115 -2.17 1.20 -13.34
CA GLN A 115 -2.42 2.16 -12.27
C GLN A 115 -2.52 1.49 -10.92
N ILE A 116 -1.79 1.99 -9.92
CA ILE A 116 -2.01 1.56 -8.53
C ILE A 116 -3.16 2.36 -7.90
N SER A 117 -4.13 1.63 -7.38
CA SER A 117 -5.26 2.16 -6.60
C SER A 117 -5.19 1.63 -5.17
N ALA A 118 -6.31 1.26 -4.56
CA ALA A 118 -6.36 0.60 -3.24
C ALA A 118 -7.66 -0.19 -3.11
N ILE A 119 -7.64 -1.27 -2.32
CA ILE A 119 -8.88 -1.92 -1.85
C ILE A 119 -9.73 -0.88 -1.12
N GLY A 120 -11.05 -0.93 -1.34
CA GLY A 120 -11.98 0.04 -0.78
C GLY A 120 -12.13 1.34 -1.58
N ALA A 121 -11.48 1.48 -2.76
CA ALA A 121 -11.75 2.57 -3.69
C ALA A 121 -13.23 2.58 -4.08
N ASN A 122 -13.98 3.58 -3.60
CA ASN A 122 -15.44 3.66 -3.76
C ASN A 122 -15.89 5.13 -3.65
N GLU A 123 -16.64 5.60 -4.61
CA GLU A 123 -17.17 6.98 -4.65
C GLU A 123 -18.09 7.31 -3.48
N LYS A 124 -18.77 6.30 -2.93
CA LYS A 124 -19.70 6.43 -1.80
C LYS A 124 -19.03 6.23 -0.43
N SER A 125 -17.71 6.04 -0.39
CA SER A 125 -16.98 5.88 0.87
C SER A 125 -17.08 7.13 1.74
N GLY A 126 -17.04 6.96 3.07
CA GLY A 126 -16.89 8.07 4.02
C GLY A 126 -15.49 8.70 4.04
N ALA A 127 -14.50 8.04 3.41
CA ALA A 127 -13.11 8.50 3.33
C ALA A 127 -12.83 9.18 1.97
N ARG A 128 -12.34 10.41 2.00
CA ARG A 128 -11.95 11.16 0.79
C ARG A 128 -10.86 10.47 -0.03
N TYR A 129 -9.93 9.80 0.65
CA TYR A 129 -8.92 8.96 0.00
C TYR A 129 -9.58 7.93 -0.95
N ALA A 130 -10.52 7.15 -0.43
CA ALA A 130 -11.20 6.10 -1.20
C ALA A 130 -12.05 6.69 -2.35
N GLN A 131 -12.75 7.82 -2.09
CA GLN A 131 -13.50 8.55 -3.11
C GLN A 131 -12.61 9.00 -4.27
N THR A 132 -11.46 9.63 -3.93
CA THR A 132 -10.54 10.16 -4.96
C THR A 132 -9.77 9.08 -5.70
N LYS A 133 -9.53 7.92 -5.06
CA LYS A 133 -9.00 6.73 -5.76
C LYS A 133 -10.00 6.21 -6.78
N ALA A 134 -11.28 6.06 -6.42
CA ALA A 134 -12.32 5.65 -7.35
C ALA A 134 -12.51 6.65 -8.51
N ALA A 135 -12.55 7.95 -8.20
CA ALA A 135 -12.60 8.99 -9.23
C ALA A 135 -11.38 8.97 -10.15
N GLY A 136 -10.20 8.64 -9.62
CA GLY A 136 -8.98 8.45 -10.41
C GLY A 136 -9.07 7.25 -11.35
N GLU A 137 -9.61 6.13 -10.91
CA GLU A 137 -9.84 4.95 -11.75
C GLU A 137 -10.80 5.29 -12.91
N ALA A 138 -11.91 5.97 -12.61
CA ALA A 138 -12.86 6.41 -13.62
C ALA A 138 -12.23 7.36 -14.65
N ALA A 139 -11.43 8.33 -14.19
CA ALA A 139 -10.73 9.27 -15.03
C ALA A 139 -9.68 8.58 -15.93
N ILE A 140 -8.99 7.56 -15.42
CA ILE A 140 -8.05 6.76 -16.22
C ILE A 140 -8.78 5.99 -17.31
N TYR A 141 -9.88 5.31 -17.00
CA TYR A 141 -10.64 4.56 -17.99
C TYR A 141 -11.25 5.45 -19.08
N ALA A 142 -11.57 6.72 -18.76
CA ALA A 142 -12.03 7.68 -19.74
C ALA A 142 -10.95 8.04 -20.78
N GLU A 143 -9.68 8.14 -20.35
CA GLU A 143 -8.56 8.51 -21.23
C GLU A 143 -7.85 7.28 -21.84
N PHE A 144 -7.80 6.16 -21.11
CA PHE A 144 -7.14 4.93 -21.50
C PHE A 144 -7.99 3.70 -21.10
N PRO A 145 -9.00 3.32 -21.91
CA PRO A 145 -9.98 2.28 -21.56
C PRO A 145 -9.40 0.90 -21.25
N ASN A 146 -8.22 0.58 -21.82
CA ASN A 146 -7.51 -0.68 -21.60
C ASN A 146 -6.53 -0.62 -20.42
N ALA A 147 -6.59 0.38 -19.55
CA ALA A 147 -5.75 0.43 -18.36
C ALA A 147 -6.01 -0.77 -17.43
N THR A 148 -4.96 -1.30 -16.82
CA THR A 148 -5.08 -2.30 -15.77
C THR A 148 -5.02 -1.60 -14.41
N ILE A 149 -6.01 -1.83 -13.57
CA ILE A 149 -6.05 -1.26 -12.21
C ILE A 149 -5.61 -2.32 -11.21
N ILE A 150 -4.67 -1.94 -10.34
CA ILE A 150 -4.20 -2.77 -9.22
C ILE A 150 -4.67 -2.12 -7.92
N ARG A 151 -5.48 -2.83 -7.15
CA ARG A 151 -6.00 -2.44 -5.84
C ARG A 151 -5.35 -3.29 -4.73
N PRO A 152 -4.21 -2.91 -4.19
CA PRO A 152 -3.62 -3.64 -3.07
C PRO A 152 -4.37 -3.37 -1.77
N SER A 153 -4.35 -4.34 -0.87
CA SER A 153 -4.59 -4.17 0.56
C SER A 153 -3.42 -3.41 1.20
N VAL A 154 -3.34 -3.40 2.54
CA VAL A 154 -2.18 -2.84 3.24
C VAL A 154 -0.90 -3.52 2.77
N ILE A 155 -0.02 -2.76 2.12
CA ILE A 155 1.25 -3.29 1.61
C ILE A 155 2.27 -3.29 2.75
N PHE A 156 2.96 -4.43 2.94
CA PHE A 156 4.02 -4.56 3.94
C PHE A 156 5.37 -4.93 3.33
N GLY A 157 6.44 -4.59 4.05
CA GLY A 157 7.83 -4.82 3.65
C GLY A 157 8.80 -3.99 4.48
N PRO A 158 10.10 -4.08 4.22
CA PRO A 158 11.13 -3.43 5.05
C PRO A 158 10.92 -1.93 5.26
N GLU A 159 10.37 -1.23 4.28
CA GLU A 159 10.14 0.22 4.27
C GLU A 159 8.67 0.60 4.49
N ASP A 160 7.78 -0.34 4.88
CA ASP A 160 6.37 -0.03 5.12
C ASP A 160 6.19 0.98 6.27
N HIS A 161 5.08 1.70 6.23
CA HIS A 161 4.73 2.63 7.31
C HIS A 161 3.87 1.97 8.38
N PHE A 162 3.07 0.96 8.06
CA PHE A 162 2.07 0.40 8.97
C PHE A 162 2.71 -0.44 10.09
N PHE A 163 3.39 -1.53 9.73
CA PHE A 163 4.02 -2.41 10.73
C PHE A 163 5.18 -1.72 11.44
N ASN A 164 5.98 -0.95 10.71
CA ASN A 164 7.08 -0.19 11.31
C ASN A 164 6.60 0.87 12.31
N PHE A 165 5.48 1.55 12.04
CA PHE A 165 4.89 2.52 12.95
C PHE A 165 4.46 1.84 14.27
N PHE A 166 3.68 0.75 14.19
CA PHE A 166 3.22 0.06 15.40
C PHE A 166 4.36 -0.64 16.15
N ALA A 167 5.36 -1.19 15.46
CA ALA A 167 6.56 -1.73 16.10
C ALA A 167 7.36 -0.64 16.81
N GLY A 168 7.49 0.54 16.19
CA GLY A 168 8.08 1.73 16.82
C GLY A 168 7.29 2.17 18.05
N LEU A 169 5.97 2.28 17.95
CA LEU A 169 5.08 2.65 19.05
C LEU A 169 5.25 1.68 20.25
N ALA A 170 5.30 0.38 19.98
CA ALA A 170 5.48 -0.64 21.00
C ALA A 170 6.82 -0.56 21.75
N ARG A 171 7.81 0.22 21.30
CA ARG A 171 9.05 0.48 22.05
C ARG A 171 8.82 1.44 23.21
N PHE A 172 7.94 2.41 23.03
CA PHE A 172 7.76 3.54 23.94
C PHE A 172 6.49 3.43 24.79
N THR A 173 5.47 2.68 24.33
CA THR A 173 4.20 2.54 25.02
C THR A 173 4.03 1.16 25.62
N TRP A 174 3.30 1.06 26.74
CA TRP A 174 2.87 -0.19 27.35
C TRP A 174 1.54 -0.70 26.76
N VAL A 175 0.90 0.14 25.97
CA VAL A 175 -0.42 -0.10 25.39
C VAL A 175 -0.32 -0.06 23.87
N MET A 176 -1.02 -0.99 23.20
CA MET A 176 -1.17 -1.01 21.76
C MET A 176 -2.64 -0.83 21.40
N PRO A 177 -2.95 0.10 20.49
CA PRO A 177 -4.33 0.31 20.05
C PRO A 177 -4.82 -0.84 19.19
N VAL A 178 -6.06 -1.26 19.38
CA VAL A 178 -6.80 -2.12 18.46
C VAL A 178 -8.08 -1.41 18.00
N PHE A 179 -8.44 -1.59 16.74
CA PHE A 179 -9.48 -0.81 16.06
C PHE A 179 -10.66 -1.68 15.67
N GLY A 180 -11.88 -1.10 15.72
CA GLY A 180 -13.11 -1.79 15.32
C GLY A 180 -13.64 -2.82 16.34
N CYS A 181 -13.01 -2.93 17.50
CA CYS A 181 -13.51 -3.78 18.58
C CYS A 181 -14.71 -3.14 19.28
N PRO A 182 -15.58 -3.96 19.95
CA PRO A 182 -16.68 -3.45 20.75
C PRO A 182 -16.23 -2.46 21.82
N VAL A 183 -16.92 -1.33 21.93
CA VAL A 183 -16.61 -0.31 22.97
C VAL A 183 -17.02 -0.81 24.36
N ILE A 184 -18.10 -1.60 24.43
CA ILE A 184 -18.59 -2.23 25.65
C ILE A 184 -18.21 -3.70 25.56
N PRO A 185 -17.51 -4.26 26.57
CA PRO A 185 -17.17 -5.68 26.60
C PRO A 185 -18.40 -6.57 26.49
N ILE A 186 -18.31 -7.63 25.72
CA ILE A 186 -19.37 -8.61 25.56
C ILE A 186 -19.30 -9.59 26.74
N LEU A 187 -20.35 -9.63 27.55
CA LEU A 187 -20.47 -10.60 28.64
C LEU A 187 -20.99 -11.93 28.06
N LYS A 188 -20.15 -12.97 28.09
CA LYS A 188 -20.52 -14.34 27.71
C LYS A 188 -20.73 -15.17 28.97
N TRP A 189 -21.96 -15.64 29.18
CA TRP A 189 -22.34 -16.52 30.29
C TRP A 189 -22.17 -17.97 29.86
N PHE A 190 -21.67 -18.82 30.78
CA PHE A 190 -21.52 -20.26 30.57
C PHE A 190 -20.64 -20.63 29.36
N THR A 191 -19.39 -20.18 29.36
CA THR A 191 -18.36 -20.68 28.45
C THR A 191 -17.71 -21.95 29.02
N ASP A 192 -17.10 -22.78 28.14
CA ASP A 192 -16.50 -24.07 28.55
C ASP A 192 -15.46 -23.94 29.67
N ASP A 193 -14.83 -22.77 29.82
CA ASP A 193 -13.74 -22.50 30.78
C ASP A 193 -14.15 -21.63 31.98
N ALA A 194 -15.34 -20.96 31.96
CA ALA A 194 -15.76 -20.06 33.03
C ALA A 194 -17.28 -19.77 33.03
N ILE A 195 -17.82 -19.54 34.25
CA ILE A 195 -19.24 -19.16 34.42
C ILE A 195 -19.53 -17.78 33.83
N LEU A 196 -18.51 -16.88 33.81
CA LEU A 196 -18.57 -15.55 33.24
C LEU A 196 -17.25 -15.27 32.51
N ASN A 197 -17.32 -14.99 31.21
CA ASN A 197 -16.21 -14.54 30.40
C ASN A 197 -16.51 -13.12 29.85
N ILE A 198 -15.53 -12.21 30.03
CA ILE A 198 -15.63 -10.84 29.55
C ILE A 198 -14.80 -10.73 28.27
N ASP A 199 -15.46 -10.62 27.13
CA ASP A 199 -14.82 -10.50 25.84
C ASP A 199 -14.68 -9.02 25.44
N PHE A 200 -13.45 -8.51 25.46
CA PHE A 200 -13.10 -7.13 25.12
C PHE A 200 -12.91 -6.90 23.61
N TYR A 201 -12.81 -7.96 22.83
CA TYR A 201 -12.34 -7.84 21.44
C TYR A 201 -13.39 -8.28 20.41
N GLY A 202 -14.42 -9.05 20.82
CA GLY A 202 -15.43 -9.58 19.90
C GLY A 202 -14.80 -10.43 18.81
N ASP A 203 -15.01 -10.06 17.55
CA ASP A 203 -14.40 -10.69 16.35
C ASP A 203 -12.98 -10.21 16.03
N GLY A 204 -12.37 -9.42 16.93
CA GLY A 204 -11.02 -8.90 16.80
C GLY A 204 -10.92 -7.55 16.07
N GLY A 205 -12.04 -6.95 15.71
CA GLY A 205 -12.13 -5.63 15.06
C GLY A 205 -11.84 -5.64 13.56
N THR A 206 -11.48 -4.49 13.01
CA THR A 206 -11.26 -4.29 11.58
C THR A 206 -10.30 -5.33 11.01
N LYS A 207 -10.66 -5.90 9.85
CA LYS A 207 -9.90 -6.96 9.17
C LYS A 207 -9.01 -6.38 8.08
N PHE A 208 -7.84 -6.97 7.95
CA PHE A 208 -6.84 -6.63 6.95
C PHE A 208 -6.32 -7.90 6.28
N GLN A 209 -5.97 -7.79 5.01
CA GLN A 209 -5.34 -8.87 4.24
C GLN A 209 -3.99 -8.39 3.68
N PRO A 210 -2.98 -8.16 4.54
CA PRO A 210 -1.72 -7.53 4.13
C PRO A 210 -1.05 -8.26 2.99
N VAL A 211 -0.55 -7.51 1.99
CA VAL A 211 0.14 -8.04 0.82
C VAL A 211 1.61 -7.65 0.82
N TYR A 212 2.50 -8.58 0.48
CA TYR A 212 3.94 -8.31 0.42
C TYR A 212 4.28 -7.42 -0.77
N VAL A 213 5.15 -6.44 -0.55
CA VAL A 213 5.53 -5.44 -1.56
C VAL A 213 6.15 -6.04 -2.82
N ASP A 214 6.94 -7.11 -2.69
CA ASP A 214 7.53 -7.80 -3.85
C ASP A 214 6.47 -8.57 -4.66
N ASP A 215 5.44 -9.12 -4.00
CA ASP A 215 4.32 -9.77 -4.70
C ASP A 215 3.52 -8.71 -5.49
N VAL A 216 3.34 -7.51 -4.94
CA VAL A 216 2.71 -6.38 -5.67
C VAL A 216 3.55 -5.99 -6.88
N ALA A 217 4.88 -5.91 -6.73
CA ALA A 217 5.79 -5.60 -7.83
C ALA A 217 5.75 -6.69 -8.91
N ALA A 218 5.79 -7.97 -8.53
CA ALA A 218 5.67 -9.09 -9.43
C ALA A 218 4.32 -9.09 -10.17
N ALA A 219 3.22 -8.80 -9.47
CA ALA A 219 1.89 -8.69 -10.05
C ALA A 219 1.81 -7.58 -11.11
N ILE A 220 2.45 -6.43 -10.87
CA ILE A 220 2.51 -5.34 -11.86
C ILE A 220 3.28 -5.80 -13.11
N VAL A 221 4.43 -6.48 -12.95
CA VAL A 221 5.19 -7.01 -14.10
C VAL A 221 4.39 -8.05 -14.87
N SER A 222 3.73 -8.97 -14.17
CA SER A 222 2.83 -9.95 -14.79
C SER A 222 1.66 -9.28 -15.53
N ALA A 223 1.05 -8.24 -14.95
CA ALA A 223 -0.04 -7.50 -15.58
C ALA A 223 0.40 -6.75 -16.85
N LEU A 224 1.66 -6.28 -16.90
CA LEU A 224 2.23 -5.67 -18.11
C LEU A 224 2.44 -6.69 -19.23
N ALA A 225 2.73 -7.95 -18.89
CA ALA A 225 3.01 -9.05 -19.85
C ALA A 225 1.74 -9.80 -20.27
N ALA A 226 0.74 -9.93 -19.40
CA ALA A 226 -0.45 -10.72 -19.65
C ALA A 226 -1.34 -10.11 -20.75
N GLU A 227 -1.69 -10.93 -21.75
CA GLU A 227 -2.53 -10.51 -22.88
C GLU A 227 -3.95 -10.14 -22.45
N ASP A 228 -4.43 -10.79 -21.40
CA ASP A 228 -5.80 -10.63 -20.91
C ASP A 228 -5.95 -9.66 -19.73
N ALA A 229 -4.87 -8.99 -19.29
CA ALA A 229 -4.91 -8.02 -18.20
C ALA A 229 -5.52 -6.66 -18.56
N PRO A 230 -5.44 -6.15 -19.82
CA PRO A 230 -6.00 -4.85 -20.17
C PRO A 230 -7.48 -4.72 -19.85
N GLY A 231 -7.86 -3.54 -19.31
CA GLY A 231 -9.22 -3.23 -18.94
C GLY A 231 -9.73 -3.93 -17.68
N LYS A 232 -8.85 -4.65 -16.96
CA LYS A 232 -9.22 -5.39 -15.74
C LYS A 232 -8.72 -4.72 -14.47
N THR A 233 -9.45 -4.99 -13.39
CA THR A 233 -9.07 -4.61 -12.02
C THR A 233 -8.71 -5.85 -11.23
N TYR A 234 -7.58 -5.79 -10.50
CA TYR A 234 -7.09 -6.86 -9.63
C TYR A 234 -6.99 -6.34 -8.19
N GLU A 235 -7.55 -7.09 -7.24
CA GLU A 235 -7.42 -6.82 -5.81
C GLU A 235 -6.34 -7.72 -5.21
N LEU A 236 -5.29 -7.12 -4.67
CA LEU A 236 -4.14 -7.86 -4.19
C LEU A 236 -4.15 -7.92 -2.66
N GLY A 237 -4.39 -9.12 -2.14
CA GLY A 237 -4.28 -9.47 -0.73
C GLY A 237 -3.27 -10.57 -0.50
N GLY A 238 -2.73 -10.66 0.71
CA GLY A 238 -1.90 -11.79 1.13
C GLY A 238 -2.72 -13.07 1.31
N PRO A 239 -2.09 -14.19 1.70
CA PRO A 239 -2.76 -15.48 1.81
C PRO A 239 -3.72 -15.59 3.00
N SER A 240 -3.62 -14.67 3.97
CA SER A 240 -4.40 -14.72 5.21
C SER A 240 -5.03 -13.38 5.55
N VAL A 241 -6.22 -13.43 6.14
CA VAL A 241 -6.93 -12.29 6.71
C VAL A 241 -6.65 -12.26 8.21
N TYR A 242 -6.30 -11.08 8.72
CA TYR A 242 -6.02 -10.85 10.14
C TYR A 242 -6.94 -9.77 10.68
N SER A 243 -7.44 -9.97 11.89
CA SER A 243 -8.08 -8.90 12.63
C SER A 243 -7.06 -7.89 13.16
N SER A 244 -7.52 -6.71 13.55
CA SER A 244 -6.69 -5.69 14.20
C SER A 244 -5.96 -6.26 15.44
N VAL A 245 -6.65 -7.09 16.21
CA VAL A 245 -6.09 -7.79 17.38
C VAL A 245 -5.00 -8.77 16.97
N ASP A 246 -5.21 -9.56 15.91
CA ASP A 246 -4.24 -10.55 15.45
C ASP A 246 -2.96 -9.90 14.95
N ILE A 247 -3.08 -8.80 14.20
CA ILE A 247 -1.91 -8.00 13.76
C ILE A 247 -1.10 -7.53 14.97
N MET A 248 -1.75 -6.95 15.98
CA MET A 248 -1.04 -6.43 17.15
C MET A 248 -0.43 -7.55 18.00
N ARG A 249 -1.08 -8.72 18.10
CA ARG A 249 -0.51 -9.92 18.75
C ARG A 249 0.70 -10.44 18.00
N MET A 250 0.59 -10.60 16.68
CA MET A 250 1.68 -11.03 15.81
C MET A 250 2.88 -10.09 15.94
N LEU A 251 2.66 -8.78 15.83
CA LEU A 251 3.69 -7.77 15.94
C LEU A 251 4.40 -7.82 17.30
N THR A 252 3.65 -7.82 18.41
CA THR A 252 4.23 -7.84 19.76
C THR A 252 4.99 -9.13 20.04
N LYS A 253 4.53 -10.26 19.48
CA LYS A 253 5.24 -11.55 19.53
C LYS A 253 6.57 -11.49 18.78
N ILE A 254 6.60 -10.96 17.55
CA ILE A 254 7.81 -10.84 16.72
C ILE A 254 8.87 -9.99 17.41
N ILE A 255 8.47 -8.84 17.98
CA ILE A 255 9.42 -7.93 18.65
C ILE A 255 9.74 -8.33 20.10
N GLY A 256 9.15 -9.42 20.62
CA GLY A 256 9.42 -9.93 21.96
C GLY A 256 8.98 -8.97 23.09
N ARG A 257 7.89 -8.22 22.89
CA ARG A 257 7.40 -7.22 23.86
C ARG A 257 5.97 -7.53 24.27
N LYS A 258 5.74 -7.84 25.54
CA LYS A 258 4.37 -7.96 26.08
C LYS A 258 3.77 -6.56 26.20
N ARG A 259 2.63 -6.32 25.54
CA ARG A 259 1.89 -5.07 25.54
C ARG A 259 0.41 -5.34 25.78
N LEU A 260 -0.25 -4.42 26.49
CA LEU A 260 -1.68 -4.48 26.70
C LEU A 260 -2.37 -4.00 25.42
N LEU A 261 -3.24 -4.82 24.84
CA LEU A 261 -4.05 -4.43 23.71
C LEU A 261 -5.31 -3.72 24.22
N VAL A 262 -5.54 -2.49 23.77
CA VAL A 262 -6.66 -1.67 24.25
C VAL A 262 -7.56 -1.30 23.07
N PRO A 263 -8.83 -1.69 23.10
CA PRO A 263 -9.83 -1.24 22.14
C PRO A 263 -9.97 0.28 22.18
N ILE A 264 -9.79 0.93 21.03
CA ILE A 264 -9.96 2.37 20.91
C ILE A 264 -11.16 2.65 20.02
N PRO A 265 -12.20 3.35 20.54
CA PRO A 265 -13.36 3.71 19.75
C PRO A 265 -13.02 4.65 18.59
N PHE A 266 -13.67 4.49 17.44
CA PHE A 266 -13.42 5.33 16.27
C PHE A 266 -13.74 6.80 16.51
N TRP A 267 -14.76 7.13 17.31
CA TRP A 267 -15.05 8.52 17.63
C TRP A 267 -13.88 9.23 18.35
N TYR A 268 -13.19 8.50 19.26
CA TYR A 268 -12.01 9.03 19.95
C TYR A 268 -10.84 9.24 18.98
N LEU A 269 -10.57 8.25 18.12
CA LEU A 269 -9.56 8.37 17.07
C LEU A 269 -9.88 9.51 16.10
N ALA A 270 -11.16 9.73 15.77
CA ALA A 270 -11.61 10.79 14.87
C ALA A 270 -11.30 12.20 15.44
N ILE A 271 -11.49 12.39 16.74
CA ILE A 271 -11.13 13.66 17.42
C ILE A 271 -9.61 13.90 17.29
N TRP A 272 -8.79 12.91 17.63
CA TRP A 272 -7.34 13.02 17.52
C TRP A 272 -6.88 13.16 16.07
N GLY A 273 -7.46 12.43 15.14
CA GLY A 273 -7.18 12.56 13.71
C GLY A 273 -7.48 13.97 13.19
N TRP A 274 -8.61 14.56 13.62
CA TRP A 274 -8.97 15.95 13.28
C TRP A 274 -8.01 16.99 13.86
N LEU A 275 -7.49 16.77 15.05
CA LEU A 275 -6.49 17.65 15.68
C LEU A 275 -5.11 17.50 15.02
N LEU A 276 -4.64 16.26 14.89
CA LEU A 276 -3.28 15.95 14.42
C LEU A 276 -3.08 16.26 12.92
N GLN A 277 -4.13 16.19 12.09
CA GLN A 277 -4.01 16.52 10.67
C GLN A 277 -3.61 17.97 10.36
N LYS A 278 -3.63 18.86 11.37
CA LYS A 278 -3.25 20.28 11.22
C LYS A 278 -1.73 20.51 11.31
N ILE A 279 -0.96 19.50 11.71
CA ILE A 279 0.50 19.57 11.77
C ILE A 279 1.15 18.92 10.54
N PRO A 280 2.35 19.36 10.13
CA PRO A 280 3.10 18.72 9.05
C PRO A 280 3.41 17.26 9.38
N ALA A 281 3.27 16.35 8.38
CA ALA A 281 3.47 14.91 8.52
C ALA A 281 2.65 14.31 9.69
N PRO A 282 1.32 14.35 9.63
CA PRO A 282 0.45 13.93 10.72
C PRO A 282 0.61 12.44 10.99
N LEU A 283 0.66 12.06 12.27
CA LEU A 283 0.68 10.65 12.69
C LEU A 283 -0.64 9.94 12.39
N LEU A 284 -1.75 10.66 12.41
CA LEU A 284 -3.10 10.18 12.14
C LEU A 284 -3.93 11.32 11.57
N THR A 285 -4.74 11.03 10.54
CA THR A 285 -5.71 11.98 9.99
C THR A 285 -7.13 11.50 10.21
N TYR A 286 -8.09 12.39 10.18
CA TYR A 286 -9.51 12.06 10.25
C TYR A 286 -9.90 11.09 9.11
N ASP A 287 -9.37 11.30 7.91
CA ASP A 287 -9.62 10.47 6.74
C ASP A 287 -9.07 9.04 6.92
N GLN A 288 -7.89 8.89 7.52
CA GLN A 288 -7.33 7.57 7.86
C GLN A 288 -8.20 6.82 8.86
N VAL A 289 -8.78 7.52 9.85
CA VAL A 289 -9.73 6.89 10.78
C VAL A 289 -10.96 6.38 10.04
N LYS A 290 -11.49 7.15 9.08
CA LYS A 290 -12.60 6.70 8.23
C LYS A 290 -12.26 5.49 7.36
N GLN A 291 -11.02 5.36 6.92
CA GLN A 291 -10.54 4.17 6.22
C GLN A 291 -10.50 2.94 7.15
N LEU A 292 -10.11 3.11 8.42
CA LEU A 292 -10.07 2.03 9.41
C LEU A 292 -11.45 1.51 9.84
N GLU A 293 -12.55 2.25 9.57
CA GLU A 293 -13.92 1.81 9.85
C GLU A 293 -14.39 0.68 8.92
N ALA A 294 -13.72 0.47 7.79
CA ALA A 294 -14.03 -0.58 6.81
C ALA A 294 -12.94 -1.64 6.76
N ASP A 295 -13.34 -2.89 6.53
CA ASP A 295 -12.39 -3.98 6.30
C ASP A 295 -11.57 -3.74 5.03
N ASN A 296 -10.28 -4.06 5.11
CA ASN A 296 -9.35 -3.94 3.99
C ASN A 296 -8.94 -5.34 3.52
N VAL A 297 -9.89 -6.03 2.92
CA VAL A 297 -9.79 -7.41 2.45
C VAL A 297 -10.23 -7.51 0.99
N VAL A 298 -9.72 -8.52 0.29
CA VAL A 298 -10.11 -8.81 -1.11
C VAL A 298 -11.59 -9.15 -1.17
N SER A 299 -12.30 -8.55 -2.12
CA SER A 299 -13.72 -8.76 -2.35
C SER A 299 -13.98 -10.15 -2.91
N GLU A 300 -15.12 -10.74 -2.56
CA GLU A 300 -15.53 -12.03 -3.13
C GLU A 300 -15.69 -11.94 -4.66
N GLY A 301 -15.09 -12.89 -5.36
CA GLY A 301 -15.09 -12.94 -6.83
C GLY A 301 -14.16 -11.93 -7.53
N ALA A 302 -13.39 -11.13 -6.80
CA ALA A 302 -12.39 -10.27 -7.40
C ALA A 302 -11.25 -11.10 -8.03
N LYS A 303 -10.63 -10.57 -9.09
CA LYS A 303 -9.37 -11.09 -9.62
C LYS A 303 -8.24 -10.75 -8.65
N THR A 304 -7.32 -11.69 -8.45
CA THR A 304 -6.30 -11.66 -7.39
C THR A 304 -4.88 -11.83 -7.92
N LEU A 305 -3.91 -11.96 -7.02
CA LEU A 305 -2.52 -12.36 -7.34
C LEU A 305 -2.46 -13.65 -8.15
N ALA A 306 -3.31 -14.63 -7.82
CA ALA A 306 -3.34 -15.94 -8.48
C ALA A 306 -3.72 -15.82 -9.97
N ASP A 307 -4.63 -14.90 -10.33
CA ASP A 307 -5.01 -14.64 -11.72
C ASP A 307 -3.87 -14.00 -12.55
N LEU A 308 -2.87 -13.43 -11.86
CA LEU A 308 -1.63 -12.93 -12.47
C LEU A 308 -0.47 -13.94 -12.36
N GLY A 309 -0.72 -15.15 -11.88
CA GLY A 309 0.30 -16.20 -11.72
C GLY A 309 1.28 -15.92 -10.58
N VAL A 310 0.94 -15.02 -9.63
CA VAL A 310 1.79 -14.67 -8.50
C VAL A 310 1.30 -15.38 -7.25
N MET A 311 2.23 -16.03 -6.55
CA MET A 311 1.94 -16.70 -5.29
C MET A 311 2.08 -15.70 -4.14
N ALA A 312 1.04 -15.59 -3.30
CA ALA A 312 1.04 -14.66 -2.18
C ALA A 312 1.97 -15.10 -1.04
N THR A 313 2.82 -14.21 -0.57
CA THR A 313 3.80 -14.45 0.50
C THR A 313 3.17 -14.17 1.88
N PRO A 314 3.24 -15.13 2.85
CA PRO A 314 2.73 -14.92 4.19
C PRO A 314 3.46 -13.82 4.96
N ALA A 315 2.71 -13.03 5.72
CA ALA A 315 3.28 -11.94 6.55
C ALA A 315 4.28 -12.48 7.58
N GLU A 316 4.01 -13.65 8.16
CA GLU A 316 4.86 -14.31 9.16
C GLU A 316 6.24 -14.68 8.62
N ALA A 317 6.39 -14.88 7.32
CA ALA A 317 7.67 -15.20 6.71
C ALA A 317 8.59 -13.97 6.58
N ILE A 318 8.03 -12.79 6.37
CA ILE A 318 8.77 -11.56 6.05
C ILE A 318 8.92 -10.63 7.24
N LEU A 319 7.84 -10.44 8.03
CA LEU A 319 7.82 -9.49 9.16
C LEU A 319 8.99 -9.70 10.15
N PRO A 320 9.35 -10.95 10.55
CA PRO A 320 10.46 -11.15 11.50
C PRO A 320 11.80 -10.63 10.98
N GLY A 321 12.02 -10.67 9.67
CA GLY A 321 13.27 -10.24 9.04
C GLY A 321 13.59 -8.77 9.34
N TYR A 322 12.64 -7.87 9.10
CA TYR A 322 12.89 -6.43 9.26
C TYR A 322 12.39 -5.85 10.60
N LEU A 323 11.42 -6.46 11.26
CA LEU A 323 10.96 -6.02 12.58
C LEU A 323 11.90 -6.43 13.71
N SER A 324 12.89 -7.30 13.45
CA SER A 324 13.93 -7.70 14.45
C SER A 324 14.64 -6.49 15.04
N ARG A 325 14.81 -5.38 14.31
CA ARG A 325 15.41 -4.12 14.78
C ARG A 325 14.66 -3.46 15.95
N PHE A 326 13.39 -3.84 16.18
CA PHE A 326 12.57 -3.34 17.29
C PHE A 326 12.59 -4.25 18.52
N LYS A 327 13.27 -5.42 18.46
CA LYS A 327 13.41 -6.33 19.59
C LYS A 327 14.09 -5.65 20.79
N LYS A 328 13.85 -6.16 21.98
CA LYS A 328 14.55 -5.74 23.19
C LYS A 328 15.97 -6.32 23.14
N VAL A 329 16.98 -5.46 23.23
CA VAL A 329 18.38 -5.88 23.33
C VAL A 329 18.52 -6.71 24.62
N GLY A 330 18.96 -7.97 24.53
CA GLY A 330 19.20 -8.85 25.69
C GLY A 330 18.44 -10.19 25.70
N HIS A 331 17.68 -10.55 24.67
CA HIS A 331 16.92 -11.81 24.66
C HIS A 331 17.57 -12.97 23.84
N GLU A 332 18.74 -12.75 23.24
CA GLU A 332 19.41 -13.82 22.46
C GLU A 332 20.35 -14.72 23.26
N ALA A 333 20.56 -14.46 24.57
CA ALA A 333 21.47 -15.25 25.39
C ALA A 333 20.83 -16.44 26.17
N ALA A 334 19.52 -16.66 26.02
CA ALA A 334 18.81 -17.65 26.85
C ALA A 334 18.20 -18.85 26.11
N SER A 335 18.47 -19.01 24.79
CA SER A 335 17.90 -20.13 24.00
C SER A 335 18.97 -21.06 23.38
N SER A 336 20.22 -20.99 23.83
CA SER A 336 21.30 -21.93 23.45
C SER A 336 21.99 -22.52 24.67
N THR A 337 21.21 -23.17 25.52
CA THR A 337 21.71 -24.18 26.49
C THR A 337 20.70 -25.30 26.59
#